data_c61ad1e63b1f472b5661706f70076d29
#
_entry.id   c61ad1e63b1f472b5661706f70076d29
#
_cell.length_a   1.000
_cell.length_b   1.000
_cell.length_c   1.000
_cell.angle_alpha   90.00
_cell.angle_beta   90.00
_cell.angle_gamma   90.00
#
_symmetry.space_group_name_H-M   'P 1'
#
loop_
_entity.id
_entity.type
_entity.pdbx_description
1 polymer ?
#
loop_
_entity_poly.entity_id
_entity_poly.type
_entity_poly.pdbx_seq_one_letter_code
_entity_poly.pdbx_strand_id
1 'polypeptide(L)'
;ITANKLLECKTSGAFSKNDWGEPGTDQVPPLYLVQCAWYMAITECQSADLAVLIGNSDFRVYTIERDLELEELILSHAQHFWHEHVIGQTPPAPINVHDAAILFPKESLGLTIEANEALLESIRAYHDNYAKSQVLSNECDRLKLEILNYMGHAEKLTHAGKTLATWKCAKASNRIDTKALAQAHPDIAAVFTASVLGSRRFLLKDAS
;
A
#
# COMPACT_ATOMS: atom_id res chain seq x y z
N ILE A 1 5.50 -22.66 27.63
CA ILE A 1 4.59 -22.99 26.49
C ILE A 1 3.89 -24.26 26.92
N THR A 2 2.63 -24.17 27.28
CA THR A 2 1.78 -25.34 27.48
C THR A 2 1.48 -25.94 26.12
N ALA A 3 1.38 -27.27 26.00
CA ALA A 3 1.21 -28.01 24.75
C ALA A 3 -0.06 -27.64 23.92
N ASN A 4 -0.82 -26.62 24.32
CA ASN A 4 -2.11 -26.24 23.73
C ASN A 4 -2.24 -24.72 23.46
N LYS A 5 -1.11 -23.98 23.46
CA LYS A 5 -1.11 -22.53 23.26
C LYS A 5 0.01 -22.09 22.32
N LEU A 6 -0.30 -21.23 21.36
CA LEU A 6 0.66 -20.63 20.46
C LEU A 6 1.26 -19.34 21.03
N LEU A 7 2.45 -18.98 20.56
CA LEU A 7 3.03 -17.66 20.76
C LEU A 7 3.42 -17.09 19.39
N GLU A 8 2.84 -15.94 19.06
CA GLU A 8 3.22 -15.14 17.89
C GLU A 8 3.86 -13.84 18.35
N CYS A 9 4.96 -13.43 17.71
CA CYS A 9 5.71 -12.23 18.07
C CYS A 9 5.74 -11.24 16.92
N LYS A 10 5.41 -9.97 17.19
CA LYS A 10 5.36 -8.89 16.22
C LYS A 10 6.16 -7.67 16.66
N THR A 11 6.62 -6.90 15.70
CA THR A 11 7.06 -5.52 15.89
C THR A 11 6.15 -4.58 15.10
N SER A 12 5.84 -3.42 15.68
CA SER A 12 4.98 -2.41 15.05
C SER A 12 5.59 -1.03 15.17
N GLY A 13 5.38 -0.17 14.17
CA GLY A 13 5.82 1.22 14.23
C GLY A 13 5.07 2.03 15.29
N ALA A 14 5.70 3.07 15.81
CA ALA A 14 5.08 3.94 16.84
C ALA A 14 3.78 4.60 16.35
N PHE A 15 3.65 4.86 15.05
CA PHE A 15 2.46 5.48 14.45
C PHE A 15 1.26 4.54 14.34
N SER A 16 1.48 3.22 14.39
CA SER A 16 0.42 2.20 14.34
C SER A 16 -0.08 1.80 15.73
N LYS A 17 0.26 2.55 16.78
CA LYS A 17 -0.15 2.24 18.16
C LYS A 17 -1.67 2.18 18.32
N ASN A 18 -2.39 3.03 17.60
CA ASN A 18 -3.86 3.12 17.69
C ASN A 18 -4.60 1.97 17.00
N ASP A 19 -3.89 1.16 16.20
CA ASP A 19 -4.45 -0.03 15.56
C ASP A 19 -4.57 -1.22 16.55
N TRP A 20 -3.95 -1.09 17.73
CA TRP A 20 -3.91 -2.07 18.79
C TRP A 20 -4.81 -1.64 19.93
N GLY A 21 -5.70 -2.53 20.36
CA GLY A 21 -6.61 -2.29 21.50
C GLY A 21 -5.92 -2.46 22.85
N GLU A 22 -6.73 -2.71 23.87
CA GLU A 22 -6.26 -2.90 25.25
C GLU A 22 -5.48 -4.21 25.39
N PRO A 23 -4.32 -4.22 26.08
CA PRO A 23 -3.56 -5.43 26.35
C PRO A 23 -4.38 -6.47 27.12
N GLY A 24 -4.19 -7.75 26.82
CA GLY A 24 -4.93 -8.85 27.42
C GLY A 24 -6.27 -9.15 26.75
N THR A 25 -6.70 -8.37 25.76
CA THR A 25 -7.87 -8.64 24.92
C THR A 25 -7.48 -9.29 23.60
N ASP A 26 -8.44 -9.56 22.73
CA ASP A 26 -8.27 -10.00 21.34
C ASP A 26 -8.29 -8.83 20.31
N GLN A 27 -8.33 -7.59 20.78
CA GLN A 27 -8.39 -6.39 19.95
C GLN A 27 -7.04 -6.10 19.28
N VAL A 28 -6.76 -6.87 18.25
CA VAL A 28 -5.53 -6.77 17.44
C VAL A 28 -5.86 -6.41 15.99
N PRO A 29 -4.91 -5.92 15.19
CA PRO A 29 -5.15 -5.70 13.78
C PRO A 29 -5.66 -6.98 13.08
N PRO A 30 -6.71 -6.91 12.24
CA PRO A 30 -7.39 -8.09 11.66
C PRO A 30 -6.44 -9.08 10.95
N LEU A 31 -5.38 -8.58 10.34
CA LEU A 31 -4.38 -9.42 9.68
C LEU A 31 -3.72 -10.41 10.65
N TYR A 32 -3.41 -9.95 11.88
CA TYR A 32 -2.77 -10.81 12.89
C TYR A 32 -3.78 -11.74 13.57
N LEU A 33 -5.04 -11.31 13.69
CA LEU A 33 -6.13 -12.19 14.15
C LEU A 33 -6.28 -13.38 13.19
N VAL A 34 -6.39 -13.13 11.89
CA VAL A 34 -6.49 -14.16 10.86
C VAL A 34 -5.26 -15.07 10.85
N GLN A 35 -4.06 -14.52 11.04
CA GLN A 35 -2.82 -15.30 11.12
C GLN A 35 -2.82 -16.26 12.33
N CYS A 36 -3.22 -15.77 13.50
CA CYS A 36 -3.32 -16.61 14.70
C CYS A 36 -4.39 -17.69 14.55
N ALA A 37 -5.56 -17.34 14.00
CA ALA A 37 -6.62 -18.30 13.73
C ALA A 37 -6.17 -19.39 12.74
N TRP A 38 -5.46 -19.02 11.67
CA TRP A 38 -4.86 -19.98 10.73
C TRP A 38 -3.91 -20.96 11.41
N TYR A 39 -3.03 -20.43 12.29
CA TYR A 39 -2.10 -21.29 13.02
C TYR A 39 -2.83 -22.21 14.01
N MET A 40 -3.87 -21.71 14.71
CA MET A 40 -4.68 -22.53 15.62
C MET A 40 -5.44 -23.63 14.86
N ALA A 41 -5.97 -23.33 13.67
CA ALA A 41 -6.63 -24.31 12.82
C ALA A 41 -5.70 -25.47 12.43
N ILE A 42 -4.42 -25.19 12.12
CA ILE A 42 -3.44 -26.21 11.71
C ILE A 42 -2.89 -26.99 12.90
N THR A 43 -2.66 -26.32 14.03
CA THR A 43 -2.00 -26.92 15.20
C THR A 43 -2.96 -27.44 16.25
N GLU A 44 -4.25 -27.19 16.10
CA GLU A 44 -5.34 -27.53 17.03
C GLU A 44 -5.18 -26.87 18.42
N CYS A 45 -4.29 -25.84 18.54
CA CYS A 45 -4.15 -25.08 19.77
C CYS A 45 -5.44 -24.32 20.11
N GLN A 46 -5.74 -24.20 21.41
CA GLN A 46 -7.00 -23.60 21.88
C GLN A 46 -6.89 -22.07 22.06
N SER A 47 -5.68 -21.53 22.14
CA SER A 47 -5.46 -20.09 22.20
C SER A 47 -4.10 -19.70 21.64
N ALA A 48 -3.95 -18.42 21.34
CA ALA A 48 -2.70 -17.81 20.90
C ALA A 48 -2.39 -16.57 21.76
N ASP A 49 -1.15 -16.45 22.24
CA ASP A 49 -0.64 -15.19 22.76
C ASP A 49 0.07 -14.46 21.61
N LEU A 50 -0.38 -13.26 21.32
CA LEU A 50 0.25 -12.35 20.36
C LEU A 50 1.02 -11.27 21.13
N ALA A 51 2.33 -11.39 21.15
CA ALA A 51 3.23 -10.42 21.78
C ALA A 51 3.70 -9.39 20.74
N VAL A 52 3.55 -8.10 21.02
CA VAL A 52 3.99 -7.02 20.12
C VAL A 52 4.88 -6.02 20.84
N LEU A 53 5.96 -5.59 20.17
CA LEU A 53 6.78 -4.45 20.57
C LEU A 53 6.50 -3.27 19.64
N ILE A 54 5.85 -2.22 20.17
CA ILE A 54 5.45 -1.02 19.42
C ILE A 54 6.48 0.10 19.67
N GLY A 55 7.05 0.64 18.60
CA GLY A 55 7.97 1.78 18.65
C GLY A 55 9.20 1.57 19.55
N ASN A 56 9.67 0.32 19.70
CA ASN A 56 10.83 -0.11 20.50
C ASN A 56 10.69 0.07 22.03
N SER A 57 9.53 0.48 22.56
CA SER A 57 9.38 0.76 24.00
C SER A 57 8.04 0.31 24.61
N ASP A 58 7.01 0.07 23.82
CA ASP A 58 5.68 -0.32 24.29
C ASP A 58 5.46 -1.81 23.99
N PHE A 59 5.66 -2.66 25.00
CA PHE A 59 5.45 -4.10 24.88
C PHE A 59 4.06 -4.47 25.39
N ARG A 60 3.31 -5.19 24.56
CA ARG A 60 1.95 -5.66 24.89
C ARG A 60 1.78 -7.11 24.52
N VAL A 61 0.89 -7.78 25.23
CA VAL A 61 0.47 -9.15 24.95
C VAL A 61 -1.05 -9.19 24.84
N TYR A 62 -1.54 -9.86 23.82
CA TYR A 62 -2.95 -10.09 23.51
C TYR A 62 -3.20 -11.58 23.55
N THR A 63 -4.36 -12.00 24.07
CA THR A 63 -4.75 -13.41 24.09
C THR A 63 -5.96 -13.59 23.17
N ILE A 64 -5.79 -14.48 22.19
CA ILE A 64 -6.80 -14.79 21.17
C ILE A 64 -7.24 -16.22 21.44
N GLU A 65 -8.51 -16.39 21.77
CA GLU A 65 -9.13 -17.71 21.93
C GLU A 65 -9.50 -18.30 20.57
N ARG A 66 -9.55 -19.61 20.49
CA ARG A 66 -9.89 -20.34 19.28
C ARG A 66 -11.35 -20.11 18.89
N ASP A 67 -11.57 -19.73 17.63
CA ASP A 67 -12.88 -19.52 17.02
C ASP A 67 -13.03 -20.47 15.81
N LEU A 68 -13.83 -21.52 16.00
CA LEU A 68 -14.01 -22.55 14.97
C LEU A 68 -14.78 -22.04 13.75
N GLU A 69 -15.70 -21.09 13.92
CA GLU A 69 -16.46 -20.50 12.81
C GLU A 69 -15.53 -19.65 11.93
N LEU A 70 -14.67 -18.83 12.55
CA LEU A 70 -13.65 -18.06 11.84
C LEU A 70 -12.65 -18.99 11.13
N GLU A 71 -12.21 -20.07 11.79
CA GLU A 71 -11.28 -21.05 11.19
C GLU A 71 -11.90 -21.71 9.95
N GLU A 72 -13.17 -22.17 10.01
CA GLU A 72 -13.86 -22.76 8.87
C GLU A 72 -13.96 -21.79 7.71
N LEU A 73 -14.30 -20.53 7.97
CA LEU A 73 -14.35 -19.48 6.97
C LEU A 73 -12.99 -19.26 6.31
N ILE A 74 -11.91 -19.13 7.10
CA ILE A 74 -10.55 -18.93 6.60
C ILE A 74 -10.10 -20.13 5.74
N LEU A 75 -10.32 -21.36 6.22
CA LEU A 75 -9.94 -22.59 5.52
C LEU A 75 -10.70 -22.73 4.20
N SER A 76 -12.02 -22.45 4.21
CA SER A 76 -12.85 -22.48 2.99
C SER A 76 -12.34 -21.50 1.93
N HIS A 77 -12.06 -20.24 2.33
CA HIS A 77 -11.49 -19.25 1.41
C HIS A 77 -10.11 -19.65 0.89
N ALA A 78 -9.24 -20.17 1.74
CA ALA A 78 -7.91 -20.62 1.35
C ALA A 78 -7.97 -21.83 0.38
N GLN A 79 -8.87 -22.79 0.62
CA GLN A 79 -9.09 -23.92 -0.30
C GLN A 79 -9.61 -23.44 -1.65
N HIS A 80 -10.60 -22.53 -1.65
CA HIS A 80 -11.12 -21.95 -2.89
C HIS A 80 -10.01 -21.25 -3.67
N PHE A 81 -9.24 -20.39 -3.01
CA PHE A 81 -8.10 -19.69 -3.64
C PHE A 81 -7.08 -20.68 -4.21
N TRP A 82 -6.75 -21.74 -3.46
CA TRP A 82 -5.79 -22.73 -3.90
C TRP A 82 -6.28 -23.49 -5.14
N HIS A 83 -7.52 -23.95 -5.14
CA HIS A 83 -8.07 -24.72 -6.27
C HIS A 83 -8.29 -23.84 -7.51
N GLU A 84 -8.90 -22.68 -7.37
CA GLU A 84 -9.23 -21.82 -8.50
C GLU A 84 -7.98 -21.13 -9.08
N HIS A 85 -7.14 -20.56 -8.22
CA HIS A 85 -6.08 -19.67 -8.66
C HIS A 85 -4.72 -20.33 -8.75
N VAL A 86 -4.38 -21.27 -7.85
CA VAL A 86 -3.07 -21.93 -7.87
C VAL A 86 -3.12 -23.18 -8.76
N ILE A 87 -4.00 -24.13 -8.47
CA ILE A 87 -4.12 -25.36 -9.27
C ILE A 87 -4.74 -25.05 -10.63
N GLY A 88 -5.83 -24.27 -10.67
CA GLY A 88 -6.52 -23.86 -11.89
C GLY A 88 -5.74 -22.86 -12.75
N GLN A 89 -4.62 -22.32 -12.24
CA GLN A 89 -3.77 -21.33 -12.93
C GLN A 89 -4.57 -20.12 -13.46
N THR A 90 -5.67 -19.79 -12.81
CA THR A 90 -6.51 -18.64 -13.15
C THR A 90 -6.22 -17.50 -12.19
N PRO A 91 -5.58 -16.42 -12.62
CA PRO A 91 -5.30 -15.29 -11.73
C PRO A 91 -6.59 -14.74 -11.10
N PRO A 92 -6.57 -14.32 -9.81
CA PRO A 92 -7.72 -13.66 -9.21
C PRO A 92 -8.02 -12.34 -9.91
N ALA A 93 -9.27 -11.87 -9.81
CA ALA A 93 -9.67 -10.57 -10.34
C ALA A 93 -8.84 -9.45 -9.67
N PRO A 94 -8.42 -8.43 -10.42
CA PRO A 94 -7.70 -7.29 -9.85
C PRO A 94 -8.56 -6.54 -8.82
N ILE A 95 -8.00 -6.25 -7.67
CA ILE A 95 -8.66 -5.48 -6.60
C ILE A 95 -8.14 -4.03 -6.51
N ASN A 96 -7.10 -3.71 -7.26
CA ASN A 96 -6.53 -2.37 -7.37
C ASN A 96 -5.90 -2.12 -8.76
N VAL A 97 -5.50 -0.87 -9.00
CA VAL A 97 -4.93 -0.45 -10.31
C VAL A 97 -3.60 -1.16 -10.61
N HIS A 98 -2.80 -1.48 -9.59
CA HIS A 98 -1.53 -2.16 -9.75
C HIS A 98 -1.74 -3.61 -10.22
N ASP A 99 -2.67 -4.33 -9.61
CA ASP A 99 -3.02 -5.71 -10.02
C ASP A 99 -3.53 -5.74 -11.47
N ALA A 100 -4.36 -4.75 -11.85
CA ALA A 100 -4.83 -4.62 -13.23
C ALA A 100 -3.66 -4.43 -14.22
N ALA A 101 -2.64 -3.64 -13.84
CA ALA A 101 -1.46 -3.46 -14.68
C ALA A 101 -0.60 -4.74 -14.80
N ILE A 102 -0.55 -5.56 -13.75
CA ILE A 102 0.14 -6.86 -13.77
C ILE A 102 -0.65 -7.87 -14.62
N LEU A 103 -1.95 -7.93 -14.44
CA LEU A 103 -2.79 -8.91 -15.14
C LEU A 103 -2.92 -8.59 -16.63
N PHE A 104 -2.97 -7.29 -16.97
CA PHE A 104 -3.14 -6.80 -18.33
C PHE A 104 -1.94 -5.94 -18.80
N PRO A 105 -0.73 -6.50 -18.88
CA PRO A 105 0.49 -5.72 -19.13
C PRO A 105 0.55 -5.15 -20.56
N LYS A 106 -0.19 -5.72 -21.50
CA LYS A 106 -0.23 -5.31 -22.91
C LYS A 106 -1.66 -5.28 -23.43
N GLU A 107 -1.90 -4.38 -24.38
CA GLU A 107 -3.15 -4.37 -25.15
C GLU A 107 -3.15 -5.45 -26.23
N SER A 108 -4.33 -5.90 -26.63
CA SER A 108 -4.55 -6.65 -27.86
C SER A 108 -4.82 -5.67 -28.99
N LEU A 109 -3.94 -5.58 -29.96
CA LEU A 109 -4.07 -4.62 -31.07
C LEU A 109 -5.39 -4.83 -31.81
N GLY A 110 -6.14 -3.74 -32.00
CA GLY A 110 -7.42 -3.75 -32.69
C GLY A 110 -8.61 -4.24 -31.86
N LEU A 111 -8.41 -4.72 -30.63
CA LEU A 111 -9.51 -5.07 -29.74
C LEU A 111 -10.15 -3.80 -29.18
N THR A 112 -11.44 -3.64 -29.46
CA THR A 112 -12.28 -2.56 -28.92
C THR A 112 -13.43 -3.18 -28.17
N ILE A 113 -13.76 -2.63 -27.00
CA ILE A 113 -14.92 -3.03 -26.21
C ILE A 113 -15.83 -1.82 -26.01
N GLU A 114 -17.14 -2.06 -26.03
CA GLU A 114 -18.13 -1.03 -25.78
C GLU A 114 -18.47 -0.95 -24.29
N ALA A 115 -18.54 0.28 -23.76
CA ALA A 115 -18.90 0.51 -22.36
C ALA A 115 -20.41 0.32 -22.15
N ASN A 116 -20.78 -0.36 -21.08
CA ASN A 116 -22.16 -0.38 -20.60
C ASN A 116 -22.50 0.87 -19.77
N GLU A 117 -23.79 1.08 -19.47
CA GLU A 117 -24.26 2.27 -18.71
C GLU A 117 -23.57 2.41 -17.34
N ALA A 118 -23.37 1.31 -16.60
CA ALA A 118 -22.70 1.35 -15.29
C ALA A 118 -21.25 1.85 -15.40
N LEU A 119 -20.54 1.46 -16.47
CA LEU A 119 -19.19 1.92 -16.72
C LEU A 119 -19.16 3.40 -17.18
N LEU A 120 -20.17 3.85 -17.95
CA LEU A 120 -20.32 5.25 -18.31
C LEU A 120 -20.55 6.14 -17.08
N GLU A 121 -21.34 5.69 -16.11
CA GLU A 121 -21.51 6.39 -14.82
C GLU A 121 -20.18 6.46 -14.05
N SER A 122 -19.42 5.37 -14.00
CA SER A 122 -18.10 5.35 -13.38
C SER A 122 -17.12 6.32 -14.06
N ILE A 123 -17.14 6.42 -15.38
CA ILE A 123 -16.34 7.37 -16.17
C ILE A 123 -16.69 8.81 -15.81
N ARG A 124 -17.99 9.15 -15.77
CA ARG A 124 -18.46 10.49 -15.38
C ARG A 124 -18.03 10.83 -13.94
N ALA A 125 -18.24 9.90 -13.01
CA ALA A 125 -17.84 10.09 -11.62
C ALA A 125 -16.31 10.26 -11.47
N TYR A 126 -15.53 9.56 -12.28
CA TYR A 126 -14.07 9.73 -12.31
C TYR A 126 -13.69 11.14 -12.78
N HIS A 127 -14.29 11.65 -13.88
CA HIS A 127 -14.04 13.00 -14.38
C HIS A 127 -14.39 14.07 -13.34
N ASP A 128 -15.56 13.96 -12.72
CA ASP A 128 -16.00 14.90 -11.67
C ASP A 128 -15.04 14.91 -10.47
N ASN A 129 -14.64 13.72 -10.00
CA ASN A 129 -13.72 13.61 -8.88
C ASN A 129 -12.30 14.09 -9.23
N TYR A 130 -11.85 13.84 -10.46
CA TYR A 130 -10.58 14.35 -10.93
C TYR A 130 -10.57 15.88 -11.00
N ALA A 131 -11.63 16.50 -11.53
CA ALA A 131 -11.79 17.95 -11.55
C ALA A 131 -11.77 18.54 -10.13
N LYS A 132 -12.53 17.96 -9.20
CA LYS A 132 -12.51 18.37 -7.77
C LYS A 132 -11.12 18.22 -7.16
N SER A 133 -10.41 17.14 -7.45
CA SER A 133 -9.04 16.91 -6.98
C SER A 133 -8.08 18.00 -7.47
N GLN A 134 -8.20 18.42 -8.74
CA GLN A 134 -7.39 19.51 -9.31
C GLN A 134 -7.65 20.85 -8.60
N VAL A 135 -8.90 21.16 -8.33
CA VAL A 135 -9.28 22.37 -7.58
C VAL A 135 -8.66 22.37 -6.19
N LEU A 136 -8.77 21.25 -5.46
CA LEU A 136 -8.18 21.10 -4.12
C LEU A 136 -6.64 21.14 -4.17
N SER A 137 -6.02 20.53 -5.19
CA SER A 137 -4.56 20.59 -5.38
C SER A 137 -4.09 22.03 -5.59
N ASN A 138 -4.78 22.79 -6.44
CA ASN A 138 -4.45 24.18 -6.69
C ASN A 138 -4.61 25.04 -5.43
N GLU A 139 -5.63 24.78 -4.63
CA GLU A 139 -5.82 25.48 -3.35
C GLU A 139 -4.72 25.12 -2.33
N CYS A 140 -4.34 23.86 -2.25
CA CYS A 140 -3.19 23.43 -1.43
C CYS A 140 -1.89 24.13 -1.86
N ASP A 141 -1.65 24.24 -3.18
CA ASP A 141 -0.47 24.92 -3.69
C ASP A 141 -0.50 26.45 -3.40
N ARG A 142 -1.68 27.08 -3.50
CA ARG A 142 -1.88 28.48 -3.10
C ARG A 142 -1.55 28.69 -1.62
N LEU A 143 -2.10 27.88 -0.73
CA LEU A 143 -1.85 27.96 0.73
C LEU A 143 -0.38 27.66 1.05
N LYS A 144 0.22 26.68 0.39
CA LYS A 144 1.63 26.37 0.53
C LYS A 144 2.51 27.54 0.11
N LEU A 145 2.18 28.20 -0.99
CA LEU A 145 2.92 29.39 -1.45
C LEU A 145 2.86 30.51 -0.40
N GLU A 146 1.69 30.76 0.21
CA GLU A 146 1.53 31.74 1.28
C GLU A 146 2.45 31.42 2.48
N ILE A 147 2.48 30.15 2.91
CA ILE A 147 3.35 29.70 4.00
C ILE A 147 4.84 29.86 3.63
N LEU A 148 5.24 29.46 2.44
CA LEU A 148 6.63 29.55 1.98
C LEU A 148 7.07 31.02 1.86
N ASN A 149 6.20 31.92 1.36
CA ASN A 149 6.48 33.36 1.31
C ASN A 149 6.67 33.94 2.70
N TYR A 150 5.87 33.52 3.68
CA TYR A 150 6.04 33.94 5.06
C TYR A 150 7.33 33.40 5.68
N MET A 151 7.71 32.17 5.40
CA MET A 151 8.95 31.57 5.89
C MET A 151 10.20 32.23 5.29
N GLY A 152 10.18 32.64 4.05
CA GLY A 152 11.34 33.24 3.36
C GLY A 152 12.59 32.36 3.50
N HIS A 153 13.62 32.85 4.17
CA HIS A 153 14.86 32.11 4.42
C HIS A 153 14.86 31.27 5.70
N ALA A 154 13.74 31.24 6.44
CA ALA A 154 13.65 30.47 7.68
C ALA A 154 13.61 28.97 7.45
N GLU A 155 14.39 28.24 8.23
CA GLU A 155 14.44 26.76 8.20
C GLU A 155 13.21 26.12 8.85
N LYS A 156 12.62 26.80 9.86
CA LYS A 156 11.50 26.30 10.66
C LYS A 156 10.45 27.38 10.88
N LEU A 157 9.20 26.99 10.83
CA LEU A 157 8.05 27.77 11.27
C LEU A 157 7.53 27.18 12.58
N THR A 158 7.36 28.02 13.60
CA THR A 158 6.90 27.57 14.92
C THR A 158 5.74 28.41 15.41
N HIS A 159 4.89 27.84 16.26
CA HIS A 159 3.84 28.51 17.01
C HIS A 159 3.77 27.95 18.42
N ALA A 160 3.78 28.80 19.44
CA ALA A 160 3.78 28.43 20.86
C ALA A 160 4.82 27.34 21.22
N GLY A 161 6.04 27.44 20.65
CA GLY A 161 7.12 26.47 20.86
C GLY A 161 7.03 25.18 20.08
N LYS A 162 5.91 24.94 19.37
CA LYS A 162 5.70 23.75 18.54
C LYS A 162 6.09 24.03 17.08
N THR A 163 6.86 23.11 16.46
CA THR A 163 7.20 23.21 15.04
C THR A 163 5.99 22.88 14.19
N LEU A 164 5.59 23.82 13.31
CA LEU A 164 4.48 23.67 12.37
C LEU A 164 4.96 23.21 10.99
N ALA A 165 6.10 23.77 10.52
CA ALA A 165 6.67 23.40 9.22
C ALA A 165 8.20 23.50 9.25
N THR A 166 8.84 22.77 8.34
CA THR A 166 10.28 22.87 8.07
C THR A 166 10.51 22.97 6.56
N TRP A 167 11.40 23.88 6.16
CA TRP A 167 11.80 24.07 4.77
C TRP A 167 13.32 24.14 4.68
N LYS A 168 13.94 22.99 4.37
CA LYS A 168 15.39 22.80 4.39
C LYS A 168 15.90 22.30 3.07
N CYS A 169 17.14 22.63 2.75
CA CYS A 169 17.86 21.99 1.65
C CYS A 169 18.13 20.52 1.98
N ALA A 170 17.87 19.63 1.03
CA ALA A 170 18.33 18.25 1.11
C ALA A 170 19.87 18.21 1.05
N LYS A 171 20.47 17.16 1.59
CA LYS A 171 21.92 16.90 1.42
C LYS A 171 22.24 16.77 -0.06
N ALA A 172 23.36 17.35 -0.46
CA ALA A 172 23.90 17.17 -1.81
C ALA A 172 24.09 15.67 -2.10
N SER A 173 23.69 15.24 -3.29
CA SER A 173 23.89 13.87 -3.75
C SER A 173 24.57 13.90 -5.12
N ASN A 174 25.50 12.98 -5.33
CA ASN A 174 26.14 12.81 -6.63
C ASN A 174 25.20 11.98 -7.52
N ARG A 175 24.97 12.44 -8.75
CA ARG A 175 24.23 11.70 -9.78
C ARG A 175 25.10 11.59 -11.02
N ILE A 176 25.08 10.44 -11.66
CA ILE A 176 25.73 10.25 -12.96
C ILE A 176 24.90 11.02 -13.99
N ASP A 177 25.55 11.92 -14.73
CA ASP A 177 24.96 12.51 -15.92
C ASP A 177 25.04 11.48 -17.06
N THR A 178 23.94 10.74 -17.20
CA THR A 178 23.84 9.65 -18.19
C THR A 178 23.95 10.15 -19.65
N LYS A 179 23.54 11.40 -19.91
CA LYS A 179 23.66 12.01 -21.24
C LYS A 179 25.13 12.33 -21.56
N ALA A 180 25.82 13.00 -20.63
CA ALA A 180 27.23 13.30 -20.79
C ALA A 180 28.08 12.02 -20.87
N LEU A 181 27.75 11.00 -20.05
CA LEU A 181 28.41 9.69 -20.08
C LEU A 181 28.21 9.00 -21.43
N ALA A 182 27.01 8.99 -21.98
CA ALA A 182 26.73 8.38 -23.29
C ALA A 182 27.41 9.10 -24.46
N GLN A 183 27.61 10.42 -24.33
CA GLN A 183 28.34 11.20 -25.32
C GLN A 183 29.86 10.97 -25.26
N ALA A 184 30.41 10.93 -24.05
CA ALA A 184 31.86 10.76 -23.87
C ALA A 184 32.33 9.31 -24.04
N HIS A 185 31.47 8.34 -23.70
CA HIS A 185 31.76 6.90 -23.68
C HIS A 185 30.61 6.09 -24.29
N PRO A 186 30.34 6.21 -25.60
CA PRO A 186 29.19 5.55 -26.24
C PRO A 186 29.29 4.02 -26.21
N ASP A 187 30.47 3.47 -26.21
CA ASP A 187 30.76 2.04 -26.09
C ASP A 187 30.31 1.49 -24.73
N ILE A 188 30.67 2.19 -23.66
CA ILE A 188 30.23 1.82 -22.30
C ILE A 188 28.71 1.97 -22.17
N ALA A 189 28.15 3.07 -22.62
CA ALA A 189 26.72 3.31 -22.57
C ALA A 189 25.91 2.23 -23.31
N ALA A 190 26.41 1.77 -24.49
CA ALA A 190 25.73 0.72 -25.24
C ALA A 190 25.66 -0.63 -24.48
N VAL A 191 26.75 -1.00 -23.79
CA VAL A 191 26.80 -2.25 -22.98
C VAL A 191 25.76 -2.24 -21.83
N PHE A 192 25.53 -1.07 -21.24
CA PHE A 192 24.61 -0.93 -20.09
C PHE A 192 23.22 -0.39 -20.47
N THR A 193 22.93 -0.24 -21.76
CA THR A 193 21.58 0.13 -22.23
C THR A 193 20.74 -1.12 -22.45
N ALA A 194 19.66 -1.27 -21.69
CA ALA A 194 18.67 -2.32 -21.89
C ALA A 194 17.36 -1.73 -22.43
N SER A 195 16.73 -2.48 -23.35
CA SER A 195 15.37 -2.14 -23.79
C SER A 195 14.37 -2.50 -22.69
N VAL A 196 13.62 -1.51 -22.21
CA VAL A 196 12.55 -1.70 -21.24
C VAL A 196 11.21 -1.61 -21.96
N LEU A 197 10.35 -2.60 -21.75
CA LEU A 197 8.99 -2.56 -22.31
C LEU A 197 8.24 -1.35 -21.76
N GLY A 198 7.56 -0.63 -22.66
CA GLY A 198 6.67 0.48 -22.27
C GLY A 198 5.50 -0.05 -21.44
N SER A 199 5.13 0.68 -20.42
CA SER A 199 3.91 0.40 -19.63
C SER A 199 2.66 0.91 -20.38
N ARG A 200 1.53 0.23 -20.22
CA ARG A 200 0.22 0.72 -20.68
C ARG A 200 -0.11 2.02 -19.94
N ARG A 201 -0.53 3.05 -20.71
CA ARG A 201 -0.95 4.33 -20.16
C ARG A 201 -2.46 4.45 -20.26
N PHE A 202 -3.14 4.57 -19.12
CA PHE A 202 -4.57 4.86 -19.07
C PHE A 202 -4.78 6.36 -19.31
N LEU A 203 -5.56 6.69 -20.33
CA LEU A 203 -5.95 8.05 -20.67
C LEU A 203 -7.47 8.07 -20.87
N LEU A 204 -8.17 8.75 -19.99
CA LEU A 204 -9.59 8.97 -20.13
C LEU A 204 -9.83 10.15 -21.08
N LYS A 205 -10.79 10.00 -22.00
CA LYS A 205 -11.23 11.07 -22.90
C LYS A 205 -12.62 11.53 -22.49
N ASP A 206 -12.95 12.78 -22.80
CA ASP A 206 -14.27 13.33 -22.52
C ASP A 206 -15.32 12.49 -23.24
N ALA A 207 -16.30 12.01 -22.48
CA ALA A 207 -17.49 11.36 -22.98
C ALA A 207 -18.56 12.45 -23.24
N SER A 208 -18.30 13.35 -24.22
CA SER A 208 -19.29 14.33 -24.72
C SER A 208 -20.19 13.69 -25.73
#